data_e68e2c083605611a8145931adf933f59
#
_entry.id   e68e2c083605611a8145931adf933f59
#
_cell.length_a   1.000
_cell.length_b   1.000
_cell.length_c   1.000
_cell.angle_alpha   90.00
_cell.angle_beta   90.00
_cell.angle_gamma   90.00
#
_symmetry.space_group_name_H-M   'P 1'
#
loop_
_entity.id
_entity.type
_entity.pdbx_description
1 polymer ?
#
loop_
_entity_poly.entity_id
_entity_poly.type
_entity_poly.pdbx_seq_one_letter_code
_entity_poly.pdbx_strand_id
1 'polypeptide(L)'
;MKPSQFHSNRGWHNWRIYDILDKFLEKYSKHLKGHLVDLGCGEAPLKSYFLKFADNYTGVDWSNTFHNSAADVVSDLNVSINLDDEVADSIISLSVMEHLCEPQIFLNESYRILKFGGEMVLQVPWQWWIHEAPHDYFRYSPYGLKYLFEKAGFTDVH
;
A
#
# COMPACT_ATOMS: atom_id res chain seq x y z
N MET A 1 13.72 5.27 -15.82
CA MET A 1 14.17 5.70 -14.47
C MET A 1 13.53 4.74 -13.49
N LYS A 2 14.31 4.07 -12.66
CA LYS A 2 13.76 3.07 -11.71
C LYS A 2 12.87 3.74 -10.67
N PRO A 3 11.71 3.16 -10.30
CA PRO A 3 10.78 3.75 -9.33
C PRO A 3 11.43 4.16 -8.01
N SER A 4 12.23 3.27 -7.43
CA SER A 4 12.88 3.49 -6.14
C SER A 4 14.22 4.22 -6.22
N GLN A 5 14.56 4.86 -7.34
CA GLN A 5 15.88 5.47 -7.56
C GLN A 5 16.25 6.51 -6.50
N PHE A 6 15.26 7.23 -5.98
CA PHE A 6 15.44 8.29 -4.99
C PHE A 6 14.97 7.90 -3.58
N HIS A 7 14.69 6.63 -3.35
CA HIS A 7 14.28 6.16 -2.04
C HIS A 7 15.45 6.28 -1.04
N SER A 8 15.24 6.98 0.07
CA SER A 8 16.26 7.29 1.08
C SER A 8 16.96 6.04 1.65
N ASN A 9 16.20 4.95 1.81
CA ASN A 9 16.70 3.68 2.36
C ASN A 9 17.35 2.76 1.33
N ARG A 10 17.40 3.13 0.04
CA ARG A 10 18.02 2.29 -0.98
C ARG A 10 19.53 2.28 -0.83
N GLY A 11 20.09 1.11 -0.49
CA GLY A 11 21.51 0.87 -0.36
C GLY A 11 21.96 -0.42 -1.04
N TRP A 12 23.27 -0.66 -1.09
CA TRP A 12 23.83 -1.87 -1.70
C TRP A 12 23.43 -3.14 -0.94
N HIS A 13 23.22 -3.05 0.38
CA HIS A 13 22.84 -4.18 1.24
C HIS A 13 21.40 -4.68 1.01
N ASN A 14 20.53 -3.84 0.46
CA ASN A 14 19.13 -4.15 0.21
C ASN A 14 18.71 -3.97 -1.27
N TRP A 15 19.68 -3.89 -2.18
CA TRP A 15 19.45 -3.62 -3.61
C TRP A 15 18.47 -4.61 -4.26
N ARG A 16 18.47 -5.89 -3.80
CA ARG A 16 17.58 -6.92 -4.36
C ARG A 16 16.11 -6.65 -4.02
N ILE A 17 15.83 -6.12 -2.83
CA ILE A 17 14.47 -5.76 -2.40
C ILE A 17 13.95 -4.66 -3.31
N TYR A 18 14.77 -3.62 -3.50
CA TYR A 18 14.38 -2.50 -4.37
C TYR A 18 14.33 -2.89 -5.86
N ASP A 19 15.10 -3.86 -6.31
CA ASP A 19 15.00 -4.38 -7.67
C ASP A 19 13.67 -5.15 -7.87
N ILE A 20 13.23 -5.91 -6.86
CA ILE A 20 11.92 -6.58 -6.87
C ILE A 20 10.79 -5.54 -6.84
N LEU A 21 10.88 -4.55 -5.95
CA LEU A 21 9.91 -3.46 -5.86
C LEU A 21 9.83 -2.67 -7.18
N ASP A 22 10.96 -2.32 -7.78
CA ASP A 22 11.01 -1.62 -9.05
C ASP A 22 10.28 -2.42 -10.16
N LYS A 23 10.56 -3.72 -10.28
CA LYS A 23 9.90 -4.60 -11.25
C LYS A 23 8.39 -4.73 -10.99
N PHE A 24 8.00 -4.81 -9.73
CA PHE A 24 6.60 -4.83 -9.33
C PHE A 24 5.91 -3.52 -9.75
N LEU A 25 6.49 -2.38 -9.39
CA LEU A 25 5.93 -1.07 -9.74
C LEU A 25 5.89 -0.83 -11.25
N GLU A 26 6.95 -1.17 -11.99
CA GLU A 26 6.98 -1.07 -13.46
C GLU A 26 5.85 -1.89 -14.12
N LYS A 27 5.51 -3.04 -13.54
CA LYS A 27 4.44 -3.92 -14.04
C LYS A 27 3.04 -3.38 -13.72
N TYR A 28 2.85 -2.91 -12.48
CA TYR A 28 1.51 -2.64 -11.94
C TYR A 28 1.14 -1.15 -11.86
N SER A 29 2.09 -0.20 -12.00
CA SER A 29 1.77 1.24 -11.96
C SER A 29 0.80 1.70 -13.05
N LYS A 30 0.64 0.94 -14.13
CA LYS A 30 -0.37 1.19 -15.19
C LYS A 30 -1.82 1.13 -14.69
N HIS A 31 -2.04 0.50 -13.53
CA HIS A 31 -3.34 0.42 -12.86
C HIS A 31 -3.64 1.64 -11.98
N LEU A 32 -2.64 2.46 -11.71
CA LEU A 32 -2.79 3.70 -10.95
C LEU A 32 -3.36 4.78 -11.88
N LYS A 33 -4.41 5.47 -11.42
CA LYS A 33 -5.12 6.49 -12.21
C LYS A 33 -5.88 7.45 -11.30
N GLY A 34 -6.28 8.58 -11.83
CA GLY A 34 -7.17 9.55 -11.18
C GLY A 34 -6.66 9.98 -9.80
N HIS A 35 -7.53 9.90 -8.80
CA HIS A 35 -7.16 10.12 -7.40
C HIS A 35 -6.60 8.83 -6.79
N LEU A 36 -5.30 8.81 -6.56
CA LEU A 36 -4.58 7.72 -5.92
C LEU A 36 -4.52 7.92 -4.40
N VAL A 37 -4.92 6.90 -3.65
CA VAL A 37 -4.72 6.83 -2.20
C VAL A 37 -3.61 5.82 -1.90
N ASP A 38 -2.58 6.27 -1.17
CA ASP A 38 -1.42 5.46 -0.73
C ASP A 38 -1.58 5.12 0.75
N LEU A 39 -1.96 3.89 1.03
CA LEU A 39 -2.24 3.39 2.39
C LEU A 39 -0.97 2.85 3.04
N GLY A 40 -0.50 3.52 4.08
CA GLY A 40 0.79 3.28 4.72
C GLY A 40 1.91 4.00 3.98
N CYS A 41 1.72 5.27 3.65
CA CYS A 41 2.62 6.02 2.78
C CYS A 41 4.01 6.31 3.39
N GLY A 42 4.16 6.25 4.72
CA GLY A 42 5.39 6.60 5.41
C GLY A 42 5.87 8.01 5.07
N GLU A 43 7.12 8.12 4.65
CA GLU A 43 7.74 9.38 4.16
C GLU A 43 7.31 9.73 2.72
N ALA A 44 6.39 9.00 2.14
CA ALA A 44 5.91 9.11 0.75
C ALA A 44 7.05 9.15 -0.31
N PRO A 45 8.05 8.27 -0.23
CA PRO A 45 9.25 8.34 -1.10
C PRO A 45 8.93 8.10 -2.58
N LEU A 46 7.80 7.50 -2.88
CA LEU A 46 7.36 7.16 -4.23
C LEU A 46 6.29 8.12 -4.80
N LYS A 47 5.86 9.13 -4.04
CA LYS A 47 4.81 10.09 -4.45
C LYS A 47 5.07 10.70 -5.84
N SER A 48 6.31 11.16 -6.09
CA SER A 48 6.69 11.74 -7.38
C SER A 48 6.69 10.73 -8.54
N TYR A 49 6.87 9.45 -8.24
CA TYR A 49 6.76 8.38 -9.22
C TYR A 49 5.29 8.08 -9.53
N PHE A 50 4.44 7.97 -8.53
CA PHE A 50 3.01 7.68 -8.68
C PHE A 50 2.26 8.78 -9.42
N LEU A 51 2.61 10.04 -9.20
CA LEU A 51 2.05 11.20 -9.90
C LEU A 51 2.36 11.25 -11.41
N LYS A 52 3.09 10.27 -11.96
CA LYS A 52 3.22 10.08 -13.42
C LYS A 52 2.03 9.31 -14.01
N PHE A 53 1.25 8.64 -13.16
CA PHE A 53 0.14 7.77 -13.56
C PHE A 53 -1.19 8.29 -13.01
N ALA A 54 -1.17 8.94 -11.85
CA ALA A 54 -2.34 9.48 -11.17
C ALA A 54 -2.37 11.01 -11.26
N ASP A 55 -3.58 11.59 -11.25
CA ASP A 55 -3.79 13.05 -11.33
C ASP A 55 -3.61 13.70 -9.95
N ASN A 56 -4.04 13.00 -8.89
CA ASN A 56 -3.97 13.44 -7.50
C ASN A 56 -3.45 12.31 -6.61
N TYR A 57 -2.87 12.69 -5.47
CA TYR A 57 -2.32 11.75 -4.50
C TYR A 57 -2.72 12.16 -3.08
N THR A 58 -3.19 11.19 -2.30
CA THR A 58 -3.42 11.33 -0.86
C THR A 58 -2.66 10.21 -0.13
N GLY A 59 -1.70 10.59 0.69
CA GLY A 59 -1.00 9.67 1.58
C GLY A 59 -1.77 9.49 2.89
N VAL A 60 -1.99 8.26 3.30
CA VAL A 60 -2.61 7.89 4.58
C VAL A 60 -1.61 7.09 5.39
N ASP A 61 -1.43 7.45 6.66
CA ASP A 61 -0.56 6.71 7.57
C ASP A 61 -0.98 6.90 9.02
N TRP A 62 -0.36 6.13 9.90
CA TRP A 62 -0.58 6.19 11.33
C TRP A 62 0.19 7.34 11.98
N SER A 63 -0.35 7.94 13.04
CA SER A 63 0.32 9.03 13.78
C SER A 63 1.53 8.56 14.59
N ASN A 64 1.61 7.25 14.88
CA ASN A 64 2.63 6.66 15.75
C ASN A 64 3.68 5.85 14.96
N THR A 65 3.97 6.29 13.74
CA THR A 65 4.98 5.65 12.89
C THR A 65 6.39 5.89 13.40
N PHE A 66 7.29 4.93 13.17
CA PHE A 66 8.73 5.06 13.46
C PHE A 66 9.45 6.00 12.47
N HIS A 67 8.77 6.50 11.46
CA HIS A 67 9.28 7.36 10.40
C HIS A 67 8.66 8.76 10.49
N ASN A 68 9.30 9.76 9.89
CA ASN A 68 8.70 11.07 9.69
C ASN A 68 7.57 10.92 8.66
N SER A 69 6.35 10.73 9.13
CA SER A 69 5.20 10.56 8.24
C SER A 69 4.95 11.81 7.42
N ALA A 70 4.80 11.62 6.11
CA ALA A 70 4.34 12.64 5.16
C ALA A 70 2.86 12.45 4.81
N ALA A 71 2.08 11.85 5.72
CA ALA A 71 0.67 11.59 5.51
C ALA A 71 -0.15 12.88 5.40
N ASP A 72 -0.97 12.96 4.37
CA ASP A 72 -1.98 14.00 4.21
C ASP A 72 -3.19 13.73 5.15
N VAL A 73 -3.45 12.44 5.44
CA VAL A 73 -4.52 11.98 6.34
C VAL A 73 -3.97 10.99 7.36
N VAL A 74 -4.25 11.22 8.64
CA VAL A 74 -3.87 10.32 9.73
C VAL A 74 -5.01 9.35 10.03
N SER A 75 -4.73 8.03 9.95
CA SER A 75 -5.69 6.95 10.23
C SER A 75 -4.99 5.74 10.83
N ASP A 76 -5.64 5.09 11.78
CA ASP A 76 -5.27 3.72 12.19
C ASP A 76 -5.95 2.73 11.25
N LEU A 77 -5.16 2.14 10.35
CA LEU A 77 -5.64 1.19 9.35
C LEU A 77 -6.19 -0.12 9.94
N ASN A 78 -6.01 -0.36 11.24
CA ASN A 78 -6.66 -1.46 11.97
C ASN A 78 -8.12 -1.13 12.36
N VAL A 79 -8.53 0.14 12.27
CA VAL A 79 -9.83 0.62 12.76
C VAL A 79 -10.67 1.19 11.62
N SER A 80 -10.14 2.20 10.93
CA SER A 80 -10.87 2.87 9.84
C SER A 80 -9.92 3.70 8.99
N ILE A 81 -10.36 4.09 7.79
CA ILE A 81 -9.67 5.06 6.95
C ILE A 81 -10.50 6.37 6.98
N ASN A 82 -9.88 7.46 7.46
CA ASN A 82 -10.53 8.77 7.61
C ASN A 82 -10.72 9.48 6.25
N LEU A 83 -11.36 8.80 5.32
CA LEU A 83 -11.74 9.28 4.00
C LEU A 83 -13.20 8.89 3.74
N ASP A 84 -13.89 9.69 2.94
CA ASP A 84 -15.26 9.42 2.51
C ASP A 84 -15.33 8.17 1.62
N ASP A 85 -16.53 7.61 1.46
CA ASP A 85 -16.78 6.50 0.55
C ASP A 85 -16.51 6.92 -0.89
N GLU A 86 -16.03 5.98 -1.71
CA GLU A 86 -15.88 6.15 -3.16
C GLU A 86 -15.07 7.39 -3.59
N VAL A 87 -14.01 7.74 -2.86
CA VAL A 87 -13.14 8.90 -3.20
C VAL A 87 -11.96 8.50 -4.08
N ALA A 88 -11.47 7.26 -3.97
CA ALA A 88 -10.27 6.79 -4.66
C ALA A 88 -10.58 6.17 -6.02
N ASP A 89 -9.89 6.60 -7.07
CA ASP A 89 -9.90 5.92 -8.38
C ASP A 89 -8.94 4.75 -8.40
N SER A 90 -7.88 4.82 -7.59
CA SER A 90 -6.94 3.72 -7.36
C SER A 90 -6.36 3.77 -5.95
N ILE A 91 -5.97 2.61 -5.44
CA ILE A 91 -5.30 2.46 -4.14
C ILE A 91 -3.98 1.73 -4.35
N ILE A 92 -2.95 2.16 -3.62
CA ILE A 92 -1.71 1.41 -3.49
C ILE A 92 -1.37 1.20 -2.01
N SER A 93 -0.80 0.04 -1.68
CA SER A 93 -0.25 -0.23 -0.35
C SER A 93 0.95 -1.16 -0.47
N LEU A 94 2.08 -0.75 0.06
CA LEU A 94 3.38 -1.42 -0.11
C LEU A 94 4.00 -1.74 1.24
N SER A 95 4.08 -3.05 1.58
CA SER A 95 4.67 -3.54 2.84
C SER A 95 4.05 -2.90 4.08
N VAL A 96 2.73 -2.96 4.18
CA VAL A 96 1.94 -2.39 5.28
C VAL A 96 1.08 -3.44 5.96
N MET A 97 0.37 -4.26 5.17
CA MET A 97 -0.65 -5.16 5.69
C MET A 97 -0.09 -6.25 6.63
N GLU A 98 1.20 -6.59 6.52
CA GLU A 98 1.90 -7.47 7.46
C GLU A 98 1.99 -6.89 8.87
N HIS A 99 1.92 -5.56 9.00
CA HIS A 99 1.98 -4.80 10.25
C HIS A 99 0.60 -4.50 10.85
N LEU A 100 -0.47 -4.94 10.21
CA LEU A 100 -1.84 -4.74 10.67
C LEU A 100 -2.35 -6.00 11.37
N CYS A 101 -2.84 -5.85 12.60
CA CYS A 101 -3.46 -6.96 13.34
C CYS A 101 -4.89 -7.26 12.88
N GLU A 102 -5.54 -6.33 12.16
CA GLU A 102 -6.90 -6.45 11.63
C GLU A 102 -6.96 -6.32 10.09
N PRO A 103 -6.31 -7.24 9.36
CA PRO A 103 -6.16 -7.12 7.90
C PRO A 103 -7.50 -7.14 7.14
N GLN A 104 -8.53 -7.77 7.70
CA GLN A 104 -9.86 -7.75 7.08
C GLN A 104 -10.53 -6.39 7.19
N ILE A 105 -10.34 -5.67 8.31
CA ILE A 105 -10.84 -4.29 8.45
C ILE A 105 -10.17 -3.39 7.42
N PHE A 106 -8.85 -3.48 7.29
CA PHE A 106 -8.08 -2.75 6.29
C PHE A 106 -8.63 -2.94 4.88
N LEU A 107 -8.89 -4.18 4.47
CA LEU A 107 -9.41 -4.47 3.12
C LEU A 107 -10.87 -4.03 2.95
N ASN A 108 -11.72 -4.16 3.98
CA ASN A 108 -13.09 -3.67 3.93
C ASN A 108 -13.13 -2.14 3.76
N GLU A 109 -12.30 -1.42 4.50
CA GLU A 109 -12.17 0.03 4.40
C GLU A 109 -11.56 0.46 3.06
N SER A 110 -10.55 -0.28 2.56
CA SER A 110 -10.01 -0.05 1.21
C SER A 110 -11.09 -0.20 0.14
N TYR A 111 -11.94 -1.22 0.26
CA TYR A 111 -13.07 -1.41 -0.65
C TYR A 111 -14.10 -0.28 -0.54
N ARG A 112 -14.41 0.19 0.68
CA ARG A 112 -15.36 1.28 0.92
C ARG A 112 -14.93 2.59 0.27
N ILE A 113 -13.65 2.97 0.41
CA ILE A 113 -13.15 4.22 -0.15
C ILE A 113 -12.87 4.16 -1.66
N LEU A 114 -12.83 2.95 -2.24
CA LEU A 114 -12.57 2.76 -3.67
C LEU A 114 -13.87 2.97 -4.47
N LYS A 115 -13.80 3.78 -5.51
CA LYS A 115 -14.92 3.98 -6.45
C LYS A 115 -15.24 2.68 -7.19
N PHE A 116 -16.48 2.57 -7.66
CA PHE A 116 -16.87 1.47 -8.54
C PHE A 116 -15.97 1.44 -9.78
N GLY A 117 -15.37 0.27 -10.07
CA GLY A 117 -14.40 0.08 -11.15
C GLY A 117 -13.01 0.66 -10.87
N GLY A 118 -12.75 1.07 -9.61
CA GLY A 118 -11.41 1.39 -9.14
C GLY A 118 -10.56 0.13 -8.92
N GLU A 119 -9.26 0.30 -8.82
CA GLU A 119 -8.29 -0.79 -8.70
C GLU A 119 -7.38 -0.62 -7.49
N MET A 120 -7.08 -1.72 -6.79
CA MET A 120 -6.12 -1.73 -5.68
C MET A 120 -4.88 -2.54 -6.05
N VAL A 121 -3.71 -1.94 -5.84
CA VAL A 121 -2.40 -2.59 -5.98
C VAL A 121 -1.82 -2.81 -4.59
N LEU A 122 -1.64 -4.07 -4.21
CA LEU A 122 -1.07 -4.46 -2.91
C LEU A 122 0.24 -5.21 -3.11
N GLN A 123 1.25 -4.90 -2.29
CA GLN A 123 2.47 -5.68 -2.17
C GLN A 123 2.72 -5.96 -0.69
N VAL A 124 2.96 -7.23 -0.35
CA VAL A 124 3.33 -7.71 0.99
C VAL A 124 4.46 -8.74 0.87
N PRO A 125 5.32 -8.88 1.89
CA PRO A 125 6.36 -9.90 1.87
C PRO A 125 5.76 -11.31 2.07
N TRP A 126 6.17 -12.27 1.21
CA TRP A 126 5.90 -13.70 1.41
C TRP A 126 6.86 -14.33 2.43
N GLN A 127 8.16 -13.98 2.30
CA GLN A 127 9.23 -14.44 3.20
C GLN A 127 10.11 -13.25 3.57
N TRP A 128 10.13 -12.94 4.86
CA TRP A 128 10.99 -11.92 5.43
C TRP A 128 11.21 -12.19 6.91
N TRP A 129 12.34 -11.72 7.46
CA TRP A 129 12.59 -11.78 8.91
C TRP A 129 11.58 -10.92 9.65
N ILE A 130 11.48 -11.16 10.96
CA ILE A 130 10.72 -10.30 11.85
C ILE A 130 11.36 -8.90 11.82
N HIS A 131 10.54 -7.89 11.57
CA HIS A 131 10.96 -6.49 11.51
C HIS A 131 9.85 -5.60 12.10
N GLU A 132 10.24 -4.38 12.52
CA GLU A 132 9.31 -3.41 13.12
C GLU A 132 8.51 -3.96 14.32
N ALA A 133 9.12 -4.92 15.07
CA ALA A 133 8.49 -5.48 16.26
C ALA A 133 8.10 -4.37 17.27
N PRO A 134 6.93 -4.47 17.93
CA PRO A 134 6.04 -5.63 18.02
C PRO A 134 4.97 -5.73 16.90
N HIS A 135 4.97 -4.85 15.92
CA HIS A 135 3.90 -4.74 14.92
C HIS A 135 4.23 -5.53 13.64
N ASP A 136 4.67 -6.78 13.76
CA ASP A 136 4.95 -7.68 12.63
C ASP A 136 4.14 -8.97 12.81
N TYR A 137 2.93 -9.02 12.23
CA TYR A 137 1.93 -10.02 12.56
C TYR A 137 1.82 -11.15 11.54
N PHE A 138 1.88 -10.84 10.24
CA PHE A 138 1.50 -11.80 9.21
C PHE A 138 2.50 -11.94 8.06
N ARG A 139 2.46 -13.14 7.43
CA ARG A 139 2.99 -13.44 6.11
C ARG A 139 1.89 -14.11 5.30
N TYR A 140 1.57 -13.58 4.14
CA TYR A 140 0.39 -13.97 3.39
C TYR A 140 0.74 -14.88 2.22
N SER A 141 0.02 -16.00 2.08
CA SER A 141 0.03 -16.76 0.84
C SER A 141 -0.83 -16.06 -0.22
N PRO A 142 -0.58 -16.29 -1.53
CA PRO A 142 -1.46 -15.76 -2.58
C PRO A 142 -2.92 -16.18 -2.40
N TYR A 143 -3.17 -17.39 -1.93
CA TYR A 143 -4.52 -17.90 -1.67
C TYR A 143 -5.19 -17.22 -0.46
N GLY A 144 -4.40 -16.93 0.58
CA GLY A 144 -4.89 -16.19 1.75
C GLY A 144 -5.24 -14.74 1.39
N LEU A 145 -4.41 -14.06 0.61
CA LEU A 145 -4.72 -12.73 0.10
C LEU A 145 -6.01 -12.74 -0.74
N LYS A 146 -6.08 -13.65 -1.72
CA LYS A 146 -7.28 -13.77 -2.57
C LYS A 146 -8.55 -13.94 -1.74
N TYR A 147 -8.53 -14.84 -0.75
CA TYR A 147 -9.67 -15.05 0.15
C TYR A 147 -10.08 -13.77 0.90
N LEU A 148 -9.11 -13.03 1.46
CA LEU A 148 -9.37 -11.79 2.21
C LEU A 148 -9.92 -10.67 1.31
N PHE A 149 -9.37 -10.52 0.10
CA PHE A 149 -9.87 -9.56 -0.90
C PHE A 149 -11.29 -9.87 -1.34
N GLU A 150 -11.57 -11.12 -1.74
CA GLU A 150 -12.92 -11.56 -2.15
C GLU A 150 -13.93 -11.38 -1.01
N LYS A 151 -13.53 -11.66 0.24
CA LYS A 151 -14.36 -11.46 1.42
C LYS A 151 -14.67 -9.97 1.68
N ALA A 152 -13.79 -9.05 1.31
CA ALA A 152 -14.01 -7.62 1.39
C ALA A 152 -14.91 -7.07 0.25
N GLY A 153 -15.14 -7.86 -0.80
CA GLY A 153 -15.99 -7.49 -1.94
C GLY A 153 -15.23 -7.24 -3.26
N PHE A 154 -13.89 -7.35 -3.24
CA PHE A 154 -13.11 -7.22 -4.47
C PHE A 154 -13.38 -8.39 -5.41
N THR A 155 -13.43 -8.08 -6.71
CA THR A 155 -13.53 -9.05 -7.81
C THR A 155 -12.22 -9.05 -8.61
N ASP A 156 -12.04 -10.06 -9.47
CA ASP A 156 -10.88 -10.14 -10.38
C ASP A 156 -9.51 -10.03 -9.68
N VAL A 157 -9.36 -10.75 -8.55
CA VAL A 157 -8.12 -10.76 -7.75
C VAL A 157 -7.06 -11.63 -8.42
N HIS A 158 -5.92 -11.04 -8.80
CA HIS A 158 -4.83 -11.65 -9.57
C HIS A 158 -3.52 -11.72 -8.82
#